data_eea70b0130b7376510f256ae70151609
#
_entry.id   eea70b0130b7376510f256ae70151609
#
_cell.length_a   1.000
_cell.length_b   1.000
_cell.length_c   1.000
_cell.angle_alpha   90.00
_cell.angle_beta   90.00
_cell.angle_gamma   90.00
#
_symmetry.space_group_name_H-M   'P 1'
#
loop_
_entity.id
_entity.type
_entity.pdbx_description
1 polymer ?
#
loop_
_entity_poly.entity_id
_entity_poly.type
_entity_poly.pdbx_seq_one_letter_code
_entity_poly.pdbx_strand_id
1 'polypeptide(L)'
;GFIRFEIEIHGLDPRIPTETFNEISRGFNDANGGYLSNGLEDKNRYYMRHVYQGLVRCIDFLTSLPEWDGKNVAVQGGSQGGALAIIAAGLDKRVTQCVANHPALSDMAAYAEKGRTGGYPHFTKYHEILKNKDCLNTMAYYDVVNFARKVTVPTYLTWGYNDITCPPTTSYAVWNTLKCEKEALLTPINEHWTTNETNYQQMVWIKEHLIK
;
A
#
# COMPACT_ATOMS: atom_id res chain seq x y z
N GLY A 1 15.21 20.82 -2.60
CA GLY A 1 13.95 20.54 -1.93
C GLY A 1 13.25 19.37 -2.55
N PHE A 2 12.12 18.92 -1.95
CA PHE A 2 11.25 17.88 -2.51
C PHE A 2 9.88 18.47 -2.78
N ILE A 3 9.25 18.06 -3.88
CA ILE A 3 7.82 18.18 -4.04
C ILE A 3 7.20 17.01 -3.27
N ARG A 4 6.28 17.30 -2.36
CA ARG A 4 5.51 16.28 -1.65
C ARG A 4 4.08 16.31 -2.14
N PHE A 5 3.59 15.16 -2.57
CA PHE A 5 2.23 14.95 -3.01
C PHE A 5 1.59 13.82 -2.19
N GLU A 6 0.50 14.12 -1.51
CA GLU A 6 -0.26 13.16 -0.73
C GLU A 6 -1.56 12.81 -1.45
N ILE A 7 -1.91 11.53 -1.45
CA ILE A 7 -3.08 11.01 -2.14
C ILE A 7 -4.12 10.60 -1.12
N GLU A 8 -5.33 11.15 -1.26
CA GLU A 8 -6.52 10.63 -0.60
C GLU A 8 -7.27 9.72 -1.59
N ILE A 9 -7.40 8.42 -1.24
CA ILE A 9 -7.84 7.37 -2.18
C ILE A 9 -9.36 7.31 -2.40
N HIS A 10 -10.13 7.99 -1.56
CA HIS A 10 -11.60 8.03 -1.65
C HIS A 10 -12.13 9.30 -2.31
N GLY A 11 -11.24 10.24 -2.67
CA GLY A 11 -11.60 11.53 -3.24
C GLY A 11 -12.19 12.52 -2.22
N LEU A 12 -11.97 12.28 -0.94
CA LEU A 12 -12.41 13.19 0.12
C LEU A 12 -11.33 14.25 0.38
N ASP A 13 -11.75 15.50 0.50
CA ASP A 13 -10.82 16.58 0.86
C ASP A 13 -10.47 16.48 2.36
N PRO A 14 -9.22 16.18 2.75
CA PRO A 14 -8.84 16.06 4.16
C PRO A 14 -8.88 17.40 4.93
N ARG A 15 -9.07 18.53 4.23
CA ARG A 15 -9.15 19.87 4.82
C ARG A 15 -10.56 20.24 5.32
N ILE A 16 -11.58 19.44 4.97
CA ILE A 16 -12.92 19.65 5.52
C ILE A 16 -12.92 19.36 7.03
N PRO A 17 -13.89 19.93 7.80
CA PRO A 17 -13.98 19.67 9.22
C PRO A 17 -14.00 18.18 9.54
N THR A 18 -13.30 17.78 10.59
CA THR A 18 -13.13 16.35 10.97
C THR A 18 -14.48 15.64 11.16
N GLU A 19 -15.48 16.31 11.72
CA GLU A 19 -16.81 15.72 11.91
C GLU A 19 -17.46 15.40 10.57
N THR A 20 -17.44 16.35 9.63
CA THR A 20 -17.96 16.17 8.27
C THR A 20 -17.20 15.06 7.53
N PHE A 21 -15.87 15.06 7.63
CA PHE A 21 -15.05 14.00 7.05
C PHE A 21 -15.45 12.61 7.57
N ASN A 22 -15.60 12.48 8.90
CA ASN A 22 -15.97 11.22 9.53
C ASN A 22 -17.39 10.76 9.16
N GLU A 23 -18.32 11.69 9.00
CA GLU A 23 -19.69 11.40 8.57
C GLU A 23 -19.71 10.88 7.12
N ILE A 24 -19.06 11.57 6.21
CA ILE A 24 -18.96 11.15 4.79
C ILE A 24 -18.25 9.82 4.69
N SER A 25 -17.14 9.63 5.41
CA SER A 25 -16.38 8.38 5.40
C SER A 25 -17.20 7.20 5.92
N ARG A 26 -17.99 7.39 6.99
CA ARG A 26 -18.91 6.36 7.50
C ARG A 26 -19.97 6.03 6.46
N GLY A 27 -20.66 7.04 5.93
CA GLY A 27 -21.67 6.83 4.91
C GLY A 27 -21.12 6.12 3.66
N PHE A 28 -19.92 6.46 3.24
CA PHE A 28 -19.23 5.80 2.15
C PHE A 28 -18.94 4.32 2.45
N ASN A 29 -18.42 4.02 3.63
CA ASN A 29 -18.12 2.65 4.04
C ASN A 29 -19.41 1.83 4.20
N ASP A 30 -20.46 2.39 4.82
CA ASP A 30 -21.73 1.73 5.02
C ASP A 30 -22.43 1.41 3.69
N ALA A 31 -22.46 2.39 2.78
CA ALA A 31 -23.08 2.23 1.45
C ALA A 31 -22.39 1.16 0.59
N ASN A 32 -21.10 0.95 0.78
CA ASN A 32 -20.33 0.02 -0.05
C ASN A 32 -20.01 -1.30 0.66
N GLY A 33 -20.54 -1.56 1.86
CA GLY A 33 -20.23 -2.76 2.64
C GLY A 33 -18.76 -2.90 3.05
N GLY A 34 -18.08 -1.77 3.10
CA GLY A 34 -16.64 -1.68 3.24
C GLY A 34 -15.93 -1.66 1.88
N TYR A 35 -15.14 -0.62 1.61
CA TYR A 35 -14.48 -0.43 0.31
C TYR A 35 -13.56 -1.60 -0.10
N LEU A 36 -12.98 -2.31 0.87
CA LEU A 36 -12.12 -3.47 0.61
C LEU A 36 -12.86 -4.70 0.09
N SER A 37 -14.19 -4.79 0.30
CA SER A 37 -15.02 -5.87 -0.23
C SER A 37 -15.90 -5.43 -1.40
N ASN A 38 -15.93 -4.13 -1.71
CA ASN A 38 -16.78 -3.60 -2.76
C ASN A 38 -16.34 -4.10 -4.15
N GLY A 39 -17.22 -4.85 -4.80
CA GLY A 39 -17.00 -5.44 -6.13
C GLY A 39 -15.99 -6.59 -6.14
N LEU A 40 -15.70 -7.20 -5.00
CA LEU A 40 -14.67 -8.23 -4.87
C LEU A 40 -14.99 -9.51 -5.70
N GLU A 41 -16.24 -9.73 -6.09
CA GLU A 41 -16.67 -10.85 -6.95
C GLU A 41 -16.18 -10.71 -8.40
N ASP A 42 -15.80 -9.50 -8.82
CA ASP A 42 -15.32 -9.25 -10.19
C ASP A 42 -14.11 -8.32 -10.16
N LYS A 43 -12.96 -8.83 -10.59
CA LYS A 43 -11.70 -8.07 -10.66
C LYS A 43 -11.81 -6.77 -11.46
N ASN A 44 -12.76 -6.65 -12.40
CA ASN A 44 -12.96 -5.45 -13.20
C ASN A 44 -13.83 -4.41 -12.49
N ARG A 45 -14.58 -4.82 -11.48
CA ARG A 45 -15.48 -3.97 -10.67
C ARG A 45 -14.94 -3.70 -9.27
N TYR A 46 -13.91 -4.44 -8.84
CA TYR A 46 -13.32 -4.30 -7.53
C TYR A 46 -12.84 -2.86 -7.28
N TYR A 47 -13.23 -2.30 -6.13
CA TYR A 47 -12.94 -0.92 -5.78
C TYR A 47 -11.45 -0.58 -5.87
N MET A 48 -10.57 -1.45 -5.43
CA MET A 48 -9.11 -1.21 -5.44
C MET A 48 -8.55 -1.07 -6.86
N ARG A 49 -9.26 -1.46 -7.91
CA ARG A 49 -8.87 -1.18 -9.29
C ARG A 49 -8.74 0.32 -9.55
N HIS A 50 -9.71 1.10 -9.07
CA HIS A 50 -9.67 2.56 -9.22
C HIS A 50 -8.53 3.17 -8.40
N VAL A 51 -8.33 2.66 -7.18
CA VAL A 51 -7.23 3.11 -6.33
C VAL A 51 -5.88 2.87 -7.02
N TYR A 52 -5.63 1.67 -7.53
CA TYR A 52 -4.35 1.34 -8.20
C TYR A 52 -4.13 2.14 -9.50
N GLN A 53 -5.19 2.35 -10.28
CA GLN A 53 -5.12 3.23 -11.45
C GLN A 53 -4.87 4.69 -11.05
N GLY A 54 -5.45 5.13 -9.94
CA GLY A 54 -5.24 6.45 -9.37
C GLY A 54 -3.77 6.75 -9.06
N LEU A 55 -3.01 5.74 -8.60
CA LEU A 55 -1.56 5.91 -8.33
C LEU A 55 -0.80 6.35 -9.58
N VAL A 56 -1.07 5.71 -10.71
CA VAL A 56 -0.43 6.07 -12.00
C VAL A 56 -0.84 7.49 -12.42
N ARG A 57 -2.11 7.86 -12.24
CA ARG A 57 -2.58 9.22 -12.54
C ARG A 57 -1.95 10.29 -11.64
N CYS A 58 -1.69 9.95 -10.39
CA CYS A 58 -0.95 10.85 -9.49
C CYS A 58 0.49 11.05 -9.93
N ILE A 59 1.14 10.00 -10.42
CA ILE A 59 2.48 10.10 -11.01
C ILE A 59 2.44 10.91 -12.31
N ASP A 60 1.43 10.73 -13.17
CA ASP A 60 1.22 11.55 -14.37
C ASP A 60 1.15 13.05 -14.00
N PHE A 61 0.35 13.38 -12.98
CA PHE A 61 0.24 14.75 -12.48
C PHE A 61 1.58 15.27 -11.95
N LEU A 62 2.22 14.52 -11.04
CA LEU A 62 3.48 14.92 -10.43
C LEU A 62 4.56 15.19 -11.49
N THR A 63 4.68 14.31 -12.47
CA THR A 63 5.69 14.42 -13.53
C THR A 63 5.35 15.45 -14.61
N SER A 64 4.15 16.02 -14.59
CA SER A 64 3.77 17.15 -15.45
C SER A 64 4.13 18.52 -14.86
N LEU A 65 4.49 18.56 -13.58
CA LEU A 65 4.83 19.81 -12.90
C LEU A 65 6.19 20.34 -13.40
N PRO A 66 6.32 21.66 -13.65
CA PRO A 66 7.56 22.26 -14.11
C PRO A 66 8.69 22.18 -13.06
N GLU A 67 8.34 21.96 -11.80
CA GLU A 67 9.27 21.81 -10.69
C GLU A 67 9.86 20.41 -10.57
N TRP A 68 9.33 19.42 -11.29
CA TRP A 68 9.90 18.08 -11.31
C TRP A 68 11.25 18.06 -11.99
N ASP A 69 12.23 17.37 -11.41
CA ASP A 69 13.60 17.32 -11.91
C ASP A 69 13.80 16.47 -13.19
N GLY A 70 12.74 15.84 -13.67
CA GLY A 70 12.76 14.97 -14.85
C GLY A 70 13.34 13.58 -14.60
N LYS A 71 13.71 13.24 -13.37
CA LYS A 71 14.41 12.00 -13.03
C LYS A 71 13.80 11.25 -11.86
N ASN A 72 13.59 11.92 -10.72
CA ASN A 72 13.33 11.26 -9.45
C ASN A 72 11.83 11.25 -9.10
N VAL A 73 11.30 10.08 -8.81
CA VAL A 73 9.98 9.87 -8.23
C VAL A 73 10.11 8.83 -7.11
N ALA A 74 10.11 9.27 -5.87
CA ALA A 74 10.08 8.39 -4.72
C ALA A 74 8.64 8.15 -4.27
N VAL A 75 8.26 6.91 -4.01
CA VAL A 75 6.97 6.54 -3.42
C VAL A 75 7.17 6.05 -2.00
N GLN A 76 6.35 6.56 -1.07
CA GLN A 76 6.45 6.22 0.35
C GLN A 76 5.07 6.06 0.97
N GLY A 77 4.93 5.11 1.89
CA GLY A 77 3.71 4.97 2.67
C GLY A 77 3.79 3.92 3.77
N GLY A 78 2.79 3.95 4.66
CA GLY A 78 2.62 2.97 5.73
C GLY A 78 1.28 2.24 5.60
N SER A 79 1.21 0.99 6.06
CA SER A 79 0.02 0.17 6.03
C SER A 79 -0.55 0.04 4.60
N GLN A 80 -1.77 0.49 4.37
CA GLN A 80 -2.33 0.58 3.03
C GLN A 80 -1.47 1.45 2.11
N GLY A 81 -0.94 2.59 2.61
CA GLY A 81 0.00 3.42 1.87
C GLY A 81 1.29 2.70 1.50
N GLY A 82 1.79 1.82 2.37
CA GLY A 82 2.94 0.94 2.09
C GLY A 82 2.64 -0.06 0.97
N ALA A 83 1.44 -0.64 0.98
CA ALA A 83 0.94 -1.46 -0.12
C ALA A 83 0.91 -0.66 -1.43
N LEU A 84 0.31 0.54 -1.40
CA LEU A 84 0.17 1.41 -2.55
C LEU A 84 1.53 1.89 -3.10
N ALA A 85 2.53 2.11 -2.24
CA ALA A 85 3.89 2.44 -2.68
C ALA A 85 4.52 1.29 -3.49
N ILE A 86 4.41 0.05 -3.02
CA ILE A 86 4.89 -1.13 -3.75
C ILE A 86 4.14 -1.31 -5.08
N ILE A 87 2.83 -1.11 -5.08
CA ILE A 87 2.00 -1.21 -6.27
C ILE A 87 2.40 -0.15 -7.30
N ALA A 88 2.58 1.10 -6.86
CA ALA A 88 3.03 2.18 -7.74
C ALA A 88 4.40 1.87 -8.36
N ALA A 89 5.36 1.41 -7.56
CA ALA A 89 6.69 1.02 -8.04
C ALA A 89 6.65 -0.19 -9.00
N GLY A 90 5.68 -1.08 -8.84
CA GLY A 90 5.49 -2.23 -9.74
C GLY A 90 4.73 -1.90 -11.02
N LEU A 91 3.94 -0.83 -11.04
CA LEU A 91 3.12 -0.44 -12.18
C LEU A 91 3.76 0.64 -13.05
N ASP A 92 4.52 1.56 -12.46
CA ASP A 92 5.03 2.74 -13.15
C ASP A 92 6.56 2.80 -13.12
N LYS A 93 7.16 2.75 -14.31
CA LYS A 93 8.62 2.75 -14.50
C LYS A 93 9.27 4.11 -14.21
N ARG A 94 8.49 5.17 -14.03
CA ARG A 94 9.01 6.49 -13.62
C ARG A 94 9.35 6.53 -12.13
N VAL A 95 8.81 5.61 -11.33
CA VAL A 95 9.22 5.46 -9.94
C VAL A 95 10.68 5.02 -9.90
N THR A 96 11.47 5.67 -9.05
CA THR A 96 12.92 5.45 -8.92
C THR A 96 13.31 4.89 -7.54
N GLN A 97 12.46 5.06 -6.53
CA GLN A 97 12.65 4.51 -5.19
C GLN A 97 11.32 4.16 -4.55
N CYS A 98 11.32 3.13 -3.70
CA CYS A 98 10.14 2.70 -2.97
C CYS A 98 10.47 2.55 -1.46
N VAL A 99 9.66 3.18 -0.61
CA VAL A 99 9.72 3.03 0.85
C VAL A 99 8.37 2.57 1.36
N ALA A 100 8.32 1.39 1.99
CA ALA A 100 7.07 0.83 2.47
C ALA A 100 7.18 0.35 3.93
N ASN A 101 6.28 0.86 4.77
CA ASN A 101 6.17 0.46 6.17
C ASN A 101 5.01 -0.54 6.32
N HIS A 102 5.27 -1.66 6.99
CA HIS A 102 4.28 -2.70 7.31
C HIS A 102 3.16 -2.81 6.26
N PRO A 103 3.52 -3.15 4.99
CA PRO A 103 2.59 -3.07 3.87
C PRO A 103 1.38 -3.98 4.06
N ALA A 104 0.20 -3.40 3.95
CA ALA A 104 -1.08 -4.11 3.97
C ALA A 104 -1.36 -4.84 2.65
N LEU A 105 -2.50 -5.49 2.50
CA LEU A 105 -2.97 -6.17 1.28
C LEU A 105 -1.95 -7.16 0.70
N SER A 106 -1.08 -7.71 1.55
CA SER A 106 0.01 -8.60 1.17
C SER A 106 -0.28 -10.02 1.62
N ASP A 107 -0.09 -11.00 0.74
CA ASP A 107 -0.37 -12.42 0.98
C ASP A 107 -1.81 -12.66 1.45
N MET A 108 -2.77 -11.98 0.78
CA MET A 108 -4.18 -12.01 1.14
C MET A 108 -4.77 -13.42 1.09
N ALA A 109 -4.32 -14.27 0.19
CA ALA A 109 -4.73 -15.67 0.11
C ALA A 109 -4.40 -16.46 1.38
N ALA A 110 -3.33 -16.10 2.09
CA ALA A 110 -2.98 -16.78 3.33
C ALA A 110 -3.96 -16.53 4.49
N TYR A 111 -4.67 -15.42 4.47
CA TYR A 111 -5.79 -15.19 5.41
C TYR A 111 -6.92 -16.18 5.13
N ALA A 112 -7.18 -16.42 3.84
CA ALA A 112 -8.25 -17.26 3.39
C ALA A 112 -7.94 -18.76 3.56
N GLU A 113 -6.80 -19.21 3.06
CA GLU A 113 -6.49 -20.62 2.91
C GLU A 113 -5.73 -21.19 4.10
N LYS A 114 -4.92 -20.39 4.78
CA LYS A 114 -3.99 -20.84 5.82
C LYS A 114 -4.37 -20.40 7.22
N GLY A 115 -5.51 -19.71 7.39
CA GLY A 115 -5.98 -19.24 8.68
C GLY A 115 -4.98 -18.31 9.39
N ARG A 116 -4.16 -17.59 8.64
CA ARG A 116 -3.23 -16.62 9.24
C ARG A 116 -4.02 -15.49 9.89
N THR A 117 -3.58 -15.12 11.07
CA THR A 117 -4.19 -14.03 11.82
C THR A 117 -3.62 -12.69 11.38
N GLY A 118 -4.47 -11.69 11.32
CA GLY A 118 -4.12 -10.30 11.04
C GLY A 118 -5.41 -9.48 10.96
N GLY A 119 -5.28 -8.18 11.18
CA GLY A 119 -6.44 -7.27 11.14
C GLY A 119 -6.74 -6.73 9.75
N TYR A 120 -5.80 -6.81 8.84
CA TYR A 120 -5.94 -6.20 7.52
C TYR A 120 -5.68 -7.23 6.40
N PRO A 121 -6.50 -7.31 5.36
CA PRO A 121 -7.70 -6.49 5.09
C PRO A 121 -8.88 -6.84 6.01
N HIS A 122 -9.60 -5.80 6.45
CA HIS A 122 -10.76 -5.93 7.34
C HIS A 122 -12.02 -6.32 6.53
N PHE A 123 -12.16 -7.56 6.14
CA PHE A 123 -13.35 -8.02 5.44
C PHE A 123 -14.50 -8.30 6.41
N THR A 124 -15.54 -7.50 6.36
CA THR A 124 -16.72 -7.64 7.23
C THR A 124 -17.51 -8.93 7.02
N LYS A 125 -17.42 -9.51 5.83
CA LYS A 125 -18.09 -10.78 5.44
C LYS A 125 -17.06 -11.87 5.15
N TYR A 126 -16.08 -12.01 6.01
CA TYR A 126 -14.93 -12.89 5.80
C TYR A 126 -15.32 -14.32 5.43
N HIS A 127 -16.27 -14.94 6.15
CA HIS A 127 -16.68 -16.31 5.88
C HIS A 127 -17.37 -16.49 4.53
N GLU A 128 -18.09 -15.49 4.05
CA GLU A 128 -18.72 -15.53 2.72
C GLU A 128 -17.68 -15.38 1.62
N ILE A 129 -16.73 -14.48 1.81
CA ILE A 129 -15.60 -14.26 0.89
C ILE A 129 -14.79 -15.53 0.71
N LEU A 130 -14.48 -16.25 1.80
CA LEU A 130 -13.73 -17.51 1.77
C LEU A 130 -14.42 -18.63 0.99
N LYS A 131 -15.73 -18.61 0.91
CA LYS A 131 -16.53 -19.60 0.16
C LYS A 131 -16.71 -19.22 -1.31
N ASN A 132 -16.43 -17.98 -1.66
CA ASN A 132 -16.63 -17.47 -3.02
C ASN A 132 -15.31 -17.48 -3.80
N LYS A 133 -15.23 -18.39 -4.79
CA LYS A 133 -14.05 -18.56 -5.63
C LYS A 133 -13.69 -17.29 -6.42
N ASP A 134 -14.66 -16.52 -6.85
CA ASP A 134 -14.42 -15.29 -7.62
C ASP A 134 -13.82 -14.22 -6.72
N CYS A 135 -14.28 -14.10 -5.47
CA CYS A 135 -13.64 -13.24 -4.47
C CYS A 135 -12.17 -13.62 -4.23
N LEU A 136 -11.90 -14.92 -4.03
CA LEU A 136 -10.54 -15.42 -3.83
C LEU A 136 -9.65 -15.15 -5.04
N ASN A 137 -10.15 -15.34 -6.25
CA ASN A 137 -9.43 -15.04 -7.48
C ASN A 137 -9.13 -13.54 -7.61
N THR A 138 -10.08 -12.68 -7.27
CA THR A 138 -9.89 -11.23 -7.27
C THR A 138 -8.88 -10.81 -6.23
N MET A 139 -8.96 -11.32 -5.00
CA MET A 139 -7.96 -11.09 -3.95
C MET A 139 -6.56 -11.47 -4.43
N ALA A 140 -6.41 -12.67 -4.98
CA ALA A 140 -5.13 -13.13 -5.51
C ALA A 140 -4.61 -12.23 -6.66
N TYR A 141 -5.50 -11.72 -7.50
CA TYR A 141 -5.13 -10.81 -8.59
C TYR A 141 -4.60 -9.46 -8.08
N TYR A 142 -5.20 -8.91 -7.03
CA TYR A 142 -4.85 -7.59 -6.45
C TYR A 142 -3.84 -7.67 -5.31
N ASP A 143 -3.34 -8.84 -4.97
CA ASP A 143 -2.35 -9.04 -3.91
C ASP A 143 -1.05 -8.28 -4.21
N VAL A 144 -0.58 -7.53 -3.22
CA VAL A 144 0.64 -6.72 -3.31
C VAL A 144 1.87 -7.54 -3.68
N VAL A 145 1.92 -8.80 -3.28
CA VAL A 145 3.00 -9.74 -3.63
C VAL A 145 3.18 -9.87 -5.15
N ASN A 146 2.10 -9.78 -5.93
CA ASN A 146 2.18 -9.83 -7.39
C ASN A 146 2.82 -8.58 -8.00
N PHE A 147 2.61 -7.42 -7.39
CA PHE A 147 3.23 -6.16 -7.81
C PHE A 147 4.69 -6.11 -7.36
N ALA A 148 5.01 -6.61 -6.16
CA ALA A 148 6.38 -6.72 -5.66
C ALA A 148 7.29 -7.50 -6.63
N ARG A 149 6.77 -8.49 -7.36
CA ARG A 149 7.51 -9.21 -8.41
C ARG A 149 7.97 -8.34 -9.57
N LYS A 150 7.33 -7.19 -9.77
CA LYS A 150 7.60 -6.26 -10.87
C LYS A 150 8.44 -5.06 -10.45
N VAL A 151 8.67 -4.88 -9.16
CA VAL A 151 9.52 -3.80 -8.63
C VAL A 151 10.97 -4.07 -9.01
N THR A 152 11.59 -3.09 -9.64
CA THR A 152 12.99 -3.15 -10.08
C THR A 152 13.87 -2.07 -9.45
N VAL A 153 13.27 -1.15 -8.72
CA VAL A 153 13.92 0.00 -8.10
C VAL A 153 14.36 -0.31 -6.68
N PRO A 154 15.40 0.38 -6.15
CA PRO A 154 15.79 0.25 -4.76
C PRO A 154 14.60 0.41 -3.83
N THR A 155 14.47 -0.51 -2.89
CA THR A 155 13.29 -0.59 -2.01
C THR A 155 13.70 -0.73 -0.56
N TYR A 156 13.12 0.12 0.30
CA TYR A 156 13.31 0.09 1.75
C TYR A 156 12.03 -0.35 2.45
N LEU A 157 12.12 -1.40 3.23
CA LEU A 157 10.98 -1.95 3.97
C LEU A 157 11.18 -1.79 5.48
N THR A 158 10.10 -1.52 6.20
CA THR A 158 10.09 -1.52 7.67
C THR A 158 8.86 -2.25 8.19
N TRP A 159 9.03 -3.09 9.21
CA TRP A 159 7.91 -3.69 9.93
C TRP A 159 8.28 -4.08 11.36
N GLY A 160 7.28 -4.12 12.22
CA GLY A 160 7.38 -4.55 13.61
C GLY A 160 7.02 -6.02 13.80
N TYR A 161 7.63 -6.68 14.78
CA TYR A 161 7.31 -8.10 15.05
C TYR A 161 6.03 -8.28 15.86
N ASN A 162 5.58 -7.25 16.58
CA ASN A 162 4.34 -7.26 17.34
C ASN A 162 3.13 -6.71 16.56
N ASP A 163 3.30 -6.46 15.26
CA ASP A 163 2.20 -5.96 14.42
C ASP A 163 1.17 -7.07 14.19
N ILE A 164 -0.02 -6.89 14.80
CA ILE A 164 -1.17 -7.78 14.65
C ILE A 164 -2.11 -7.33 13.52
N THR A 165 -1.94 -6.11 13.01
CA THR A 165 -2.74 -5.56 11.91
C THR A 165 -2.19 -6.02 10.56
N CYS A 166 -0.92 -5.76 10.31
CA CYS A 166 -0.17 -6.28 9.17
C CYS A 166 0.95 -7.18 9.67
N PRO A 167 0.67 -8.46 9.95
CA PRO A 167 1.61 -9.33 10.62
C PRO A 167 2.94 -9.47 9.88
N PRO A 168 4.06 -9.71 10.58
CA PRO A 168 5.38 -9.89 9.97
C PRO A 168 5.38 -10.89 8.82
N THR A 169 4.57 -11.93 8.90
CA THR A 169 4.45 -12.96 7.85
C THR A 169 4.08 -12.39 6.50
N THR A 170 3.23 -11.36 6.47
CA THR A 170 2.81 -10.69 5.22
C THR A 170 3.90 -9.77 4.69
N SER A 171 4.61 -9.06 5.57
CA SER A 171 5.78 -8.26 5.19
C SER A 171 6.92 -9.13 4.66
N TYR A 172 7.17 -10.29 5.26
CA TYR A 172 8.14 -11.27 4.74
C TYR A 172 7.72 -11.86 3.39
N ALA A 173 6.42 -12.03 3.12
CA ALA A 173 5.96 -12.46 1.80
C ALA A 173 6.35 -11.45 0.71
N VAL A 174 6.20 -10.16 0.98
CA VAL A 174 6.69 -9.09 0.10
C VAL A 174 8.21 -9.11 0.00
N TRP A 175 8.92 -9.10 1.14
CA TRP A 175 10.38 -9.10 1.20
C TRP A 175 11.00 -10.23 0.36
N ASN A 176 10.52 -11.44 0.55
CA ASN A 176 11.04 -12.61 -0.16
C ASN A 176 10.74 -12.59 -1.66
N THR A 177 9.72 -11.83 -2.06
CA THR A 177 9.29 -11.72 -3.46
C THR A 177 10.08 -10.67 -4.23
N LEU A 178 10.47 -9.57 -3.58
CA LEU A 178 11.30 -8.52 -4.18
C LEU A 178 12.63 -9.09 -4.67
N LYS A 179 13.01 -8.76 -5.92
CA LYS A 179 14.29 -9.17 -6.55
C LYS A 179 15.23 -8.00 -6.80
N CYS A 180 14.77 -6.78 -6.57
CA CYS A 180 15.56 -5.56 -6.67
C CYS A 180 16.54 -5.43 -5.50
N GLU A 181 17.41 -4.43 -5.57
CA GLU A 181 18.16 -3.94 -4.41
C GLU A 181 17.17 -3.56 -3.30
N LYS A 182 17.41 -4.07 -2.10
CA LYS A 182 16.48 -3.87 -0.99
C LYS A 182 17.15 -3.86 0.36
N GLU A 183 16.65 -3.01 1.22
CA GLU A 183 17.06 -2.89 2.62
C GLU A 183 15.84 -3.01 3.53
N ALA A 184 16.04 -3.48 4.75
CA ALA A 184 14.98 -3.57 5.75
C ALA A 184 15.44 -3.08 7.12
N LEU A 185 14.57 -2.30 7.77
CA LEU A 185 14.66 -1.99 9.18
C LEU A 185 13.60 -2.78 9.94
N LEU A 186 14.04 -3.75 10.71
CA LEU A 186 13.19 -4.54 11.59
C LEU A 186 13.09 -3.87 12.95
N THR A 187 11.88 -3.69 13.44
CA THR A 187 11.62 -3.08 14.75
C THR A 187 10.96 -4.12 15.68
N PRO A 188 11.76 -4.90 16.45
CA PRO A 188 11.28 -6.08 17.17
C PRO A 188 10.14 -5.84 18.16
N ILE A 189 10.07 -4.64 18.72
CA ILE A 189 9.06 -4.28 19.73
C ILE A 189 7.87 -3.51 19.18
N ASN A 190 7.96 -3.02 17.93
CA ASN A 190 6.88 -2.21 17.37
C ASN A 190 5.68 -3.07 16.97
N GLU A 191 4.53 -2.51 17.17
CA GLU A 191 3.25 -2.93 16.62
C GLU A 191 3.05 -2.25 15.24
N HIS A 192 1.81 -1.81 14.94
CA HIS A 192 1.45 -1.15 13.68
C HIS A 192 1.80 0.35 13.67
N TRP A 193 3.03 0.69 13.94
CA TRP A 193 3.52 2.08 13.96
C TRP A 193 5.03 2.19 13.70
N THR A 194 5.47 3.36 13.29
CA THR A 194 6.87 3.73 13.08
C THR A 194 7.29 4.87 14.00
N THR A 195 8.57 4.92 14.35
CA THR A 195 9.13 6.02 15.14
C THR A 195 9.54 7.20 14.25
N ASN A 196 9.73 8.37 14.87
CA ASN A 196 10.32 9.52 14.19
C ASN A 196 11.72 9.21 13.65
N GLU A 197 12.49 8.40 14.39
CA GLU A 197 13.82 7.94 13.96
C GLU A 197 13.71 7.10 12.68
N THR A 198 12.79 6.16 12.63
CA THR A 198 12.52 5.36 11.42
C THR A 198 12.19 6.26 10.22
N ASN A 199 11.32 7.24 10.42
CA ASN A 199 10.93 8.18 9.37
C ASN A 199 12.12 9.04 8.90
N TYR A 200 12.97 9.46 9.83
CA TYR A 200 14.18 10.20 9.50
C TYR A 200 15.17 9.35 8.68
N GLN A 201 15.44 8.12 9.09
CA GLN A 201 16.30 7.18 8.35
C GLN A 201 15.81 6.94 6.93
N GLN A 202 14.51 6.79 6.75
CA GLN A 202 13.89 6.64 5.43
C GLN A 202 14.12 7.87 4.54
N MET A 203 13.98 9.07 5.11
CA MET A 203 14.26 10.31 4.37
C MET A 203 15.73 10.44 3.99
N VAL A 204 16.66 10.01 4.86
CA VAL A 204 18.09 9.95 4.54
C VAL A 204 18.31 8.96 3.40
N TRP A 205 17.77 7.76 3.52
CA TRP A 205 17.87 6.71 2.51
C TRP A 205 17.35 7.17 1.14
N ILE A 206 16.18 7.83 1.07
CA ILE A 206 15.66 8.41 -0.18
C ILE A 206 16.66 9.39 -0.80
N LYS A 207 17.28 10.27 0.02
CA LYS A 207 18.25 11.25 -0.48
C LYS A 207 19.52 10.60 -1.03
N GLU A 208 19.98 9.53 -0.41
CA GLU A 208 21.18 8.80 -0.83
C GLU A 208 20.96 8.05 -2.15
N HIS A 209 19.73 7.65 -2.45
CA HIS A 209 19.38 6.92 -3.65
C HIS A 209 18.82 7.80 -4.79
N LEU A 210 18.91 9.14 -4.68
CA LEU A 210 18.54 10.02 -5.77
C LEU A 210 19.44 9.84 -6.99
N ILE A 211 18.84 9.77 -8.17
CA ILE A 211 19.55 9.79 -9.44
C ILE A 211 20.17 11.18 -9.63
N LYS A 212 21.47 11.24 -9.74
CA LYS A 212 22.24 12.48 -9.92
C LYS A 212 22.22 12.97 -11.36
#